data_6cd495079cbd58c52d810a04a040024d
#
_entry.id   6cd495079cbd58c52d810a04a040024d
#
_cell.length_a   1.000
_cell.length_b   1.000
_cell.length_c   1.000
_cell.angle_alpha   90.00
_cell.angle_beta   90.00
_cell.angle_gamma   90.00
#
_symmetry.space_group_name_H-M   'P 1'
#
loop_
_entity.id
_entity.type
_entity.pdbx_description
1 polymer ?
#
loop_
_entity_poly.entity_id
_entity_poly.type
_entity_poly.pdbx_seq_one_letter_code
_entity_poly.pdbx_strand_id
1 'polypeptide(L)'
;MAEVRKTVLIERSAEQMFRLVDGVEHYPEFLPWCGGSEVIERTDTLTRARVDINYHGVKAHFATANDKVFPRSMTIRLVEGPFNRLDGTWLFTPLG
;
A
#
# COMPACT_ATOMS: atom_id res chain seq x y z
N MET A 1 0.64 -1.57 -20.94
CA MET A 1 0.71 -1.49 -19.48
C MET A 1 1.61 -0.35 -19.05
N ALA A 2 1.15 0.44 -18.12
CA ALA A 2 1.93 1.57 -17.61
C ALA A 2 2.72 1.14 -16.38
N GLU A 3 3.98 1.49 -16.34
CA GLU A 3 4.82 1.33 -15.16
C GLU A 3 5.14 2.72 -14.60
N VAL A 4 4.89 2.91 -13.33
CA VAL A 4 5.21 4.15 -12.65
C VAL A 4 6.30 3.89 -11.64
N ARG A 5 7.41 4.62 -11.78
CA ARG A 5 8.49 4.62 -10.81
C ARG A 5 8.60 5.99 -10.19
N LYS A 6 8.65 6.02 -8.88
CA LYS A 6 8.77 7.27 -8.14
C LYS A 6 9.73 7.08 -6.98
N THR A 7 10.71 7.97 -6.90
CA THR A 7 11.65 7.98 -5.78
C THR A 7 11.38 9.21 -4.94
N VAL A 8 11.23 9.00 -3.65
CA VAL A 8 10.98 10.07 -2.69
C VAL A 8 12.01 9.97 -1.57
N LEU A 9 12.70 11.09 -1.29
CA LEU A 9 13.61 11.18 -0.15
C LEU A 9 12.84 11.74 1.03
N ILE A 10 12.76 10.97 2.10
CA ILE A 10 12.04 11.35 3.32
C ILE A 10 12.98 11.13 4.50
N GLU A 11 13.00 12.09 5.44
CA GLU A 11 13.82 12.01 6.64
C GLU A 11 13.23 11.05 7.67
N ARG A 12 13.10 9.78 7.28
CA ARG A 12 12.61 8.71 8.15
C ARG A 12 13.41 7.45 7.87
N SER A 13 13.51 6.60 8.88
CA SER A 13 14.19 5.31 8.69
C SER A 13 13.39 4.41 7.74
N ALA A 14 14.07 3.44 7.13
CA ALA A 14 13.41 2.44 6.29
C ALA A 14 12.32 1.70 7.07
N GLU A 15 12.57 1.38 8.33
CA GLU A 15 11.57 0.73 9.19
C GLU A 15 10.33 1.57 9.39
N GLN A 16 10.49 2.87 9.63
CA GLN A 16 9.36 3.78 9.81
C GLN A 16 8.52 3.88 8.55
N MET A 17 9.17 4.00 7.40
CA MET A 17 8.48 4.08 6.12
C MET A 17 7.77 2.78 5.79
N PHE A 18 8.43 1.64 6.04
CA PHE A 18 7.82 0.35 5.84
C PHE A 18 6.53 0.19 6.65
N ARG A 19 6.60 0.55 7.92
CA ARG A 19 5.43 0.45 8.82
C ARG A 19 4.31 1.39 8.41
N LEU A 20 4.65 2.56 7.89
CA LEU A 20 3.65 3.49 7.40
C LEU A 20 2.88 2.91 6.19
N VAL A 21 3.61 2.32 5.25
CA VAL A 21 3.00 1.70 4.06
C VAL A 21 2.21 0.45 4.43
N ASP A 22 2.72 -0.36 5.36
CA ASP A 22 2.04 -1.56 5.84
C ASP A 22 0.80 -1.26 6.68
N GLY A 23 0.73 -0.06 7.26
CA GLY A 23 -0.38 0.36 8.11
C GLY A 23 -1.64 0.74 7.34
N VAL A 24 -2.19 -0.19 6.56
CA VAL A 24 -3.35 0.03 5.70
C VAL A 24 -4.57 0.51 6.50
N GLU A 25 -4.74 0.04 7.71
CA GLU A 25 -5.83 0.42 8.59
C GLU A 25 -5.85 1.93 8.91
N HIS A 26 -4.73 2.61 8.72
CA HIS A 26 -4.61 4.05 8.98
C HIS A 26 -4.77 4.91 7.73
N TYR A 27 -4.92 4.30 6.55
CA TYR A 27 -5.01 5.04 5.30
C TYR A 27 -6.13 6.08 5.27
N PRO A 28 -7.33 5.82 5.81
CA PRO A 28 -8.38 6.84 5.82
C PRO A 28 -8.03 8.10 6.59
N GLU A 29 -7.07 8.02 7.51
CA GLU A 29 -6.67 9.17 8.34
C GLU A 29 -5.88 10.21 7.56
N PHE A 30 -5.21 9.82 6.46
CA PHE A 30 -4.37 10.76 5.71
C PHE A 30 -4.56 10.71 4.19
N LEU A 31 -5.35 9.78 3.66
CA LEU A 31 -5.67 9.72 2.24
C LEU A 31 -7.11 10.19 2.02
N PRO A 32 -7.32 11.37 1.44
CA PRO A 32 -8.67 11.92 1.32
C PRO A 32 -9.60 11.13 0.41
N TRP A 33 -9.05 10.33 -0.50
CA TRP A 33 -9.84 9.49 -1.39
C TRP A 33 -10.16 8.13 -0.77
N CYS A 34 -9.58 7.79 0.36
CA CYS A 34 -9.81 6.51 1.04
C CYS A 34 -10.99 6.64 1.99
N GLY A 35 -12.10 6.00 1.67
CA GLY A 35 -13.30 6.02 2.50
C GLY A 35 -13.28 5.00 3.61
N GLY A 36 -12.38 4.05 3.57
CA GLY A 36 -12.23 3.00 4.58
C GLY A 36 -11.18 2.01 4.16
N SER A 37 -10.71 1.22 5.10
CA SER A 37 -9.75 0.15 4.83
C SER A 37 -9.87 -0.93 5.89
N GLU A 38 -9.49 -2.15 5.52
CA GLU A 38 -9.55 -3.30 6.41
C GLU A 38 -8.36 -4.22 6.13
N VAL A 39 -7.65 -4.60 7.19
CA VAL A 39 -6.61 -5.62 7.10
C VAL A 39 -7.28 -6.98 7.30
N ILE A 40 -7.23 -7.81 6.27
CA ILE A 40 -7.84 -9.15 6.28
C ILE A 40 -6.88 -10.15 6.92
N GLU A 41 -5.60 -10.03 6.61
CA GLU A 41 -4.57 -10.90 7.14
C GLU A 41 -3.26 -10.13 7.23
N ARG A 42 -2.52 -10.32 8.29
CA ARG A 42 -1.18 -9.73 8.44
C ARG A 42 -0.25 -10.74 9.10
N THR A 43 0.84 -11.04 8.40
CA THR A 43 1.95 -11.82 8.93
C THR A 43 3.25 -11.04 8.73
N ASP A 44 4.38 -11.61 9.14
CA ASP A 44 5.68 -10.97 8.94
C ASP A 44 6.03 -10.79 7.46
N THR A 45 5.49 -11.63 6.58
CA THR A 45 5.85 -11.66 5.16
C THR A 45 4.69 -11.33 4.23
N LEU A 46 3.47 -11.17 4.76
CA LEU A 46 2.29 -10.95 3.93
C LEU A 46 1.28 -10.05 4.65
N THR A 47 0.76 -9.07 3.94
CA THR A 47 -0.43 -8.32 4.34
C THR A 47 -1.46 -8.39 3.23
N ARG A 48 -2.65 -8.86 3.55
CA ARG A 48 -3.81 -8.82 2.66
C ARG A 48 -4.79 -7.79 3.20
N ALA A 49 -5.22 -6.88 2.33
CA ALA A 49 -6.04 -5.77 2.76
C ALA A 49 -7.04 -5.36 1.69
N ARG A 50 -8.11 -4.73 2.14
CA ARG A 50 -9.12 -4.12 1.30
C ARG A 50 -9.10 -2.61 1.54
N VAL A 51 -9.21 -1.85 0.45
CA VAL A 51 -9.24 -0.39 0.50
C VAL A 51 -10.48 0.08 -0.26
N ASP A 52 -11.26 0.95 0.37
CA ASP A 52 -12.44 1.55 -0.23
C ASP A 52 -12.08 2.91 -0.80
N ILE A 53 -12.49 3.15 -2.04
CA ILE A 53 -12.29 4.42 -2.74
C ILE A 53 -13.58 5.23 -2.64
N ASN A 54 -13.44 6.47 -2.22
CA ASN A 54 -14.53 7.44 -2.22
C ASN A 54 -13.98 8.77 -2.70
N TYR A 55 -14.15 9.06 -3.99
CA TYR A 55 -13.55 10.24 -4.62
C TYR A 55 -14.52 10.82 -5.66
N HIS A 56 -14.90 12.07 -5.45
CA HIS A 56 -15.83 12.79 -6.36
C HIS A 56 -17.10 12.00 -6.70
N GLY A 57 -17.69 11.34 -5.68
CA GLY A 57 -18.90 10.56 -5.87
C GLY A 57 -18.67 9.15 -6.43
N VAL A 58 -17.45 8.82 -6.81
CA VAL A 58 -17.10 7.47 -7.25
C VAL A 58 -16.84 6.63 -6.01
N LYS A 59 -17.54 5.51 -5.90
CA LYS A 59 -17.34 4.54 -4.81
C LYS A 59 -16.95 3.21 -5.41
N ALA A 60 -15.79 2.73 -5.01
CA ALA A 60 -15.27 1.45 -5.46
C ALA A 60 -14.44 0.84 -4.33
N HIS A 61 -14.02 -0.39 -4.49
CA HIS A 61 -13.09 -1.02 -3.56
C HIS A 61 -12.11 -1.89 -4.32
N PHE A 62 -10.97 -2.13 -3.72
CA PHE A 62 -10.01 -3.09 -4.24
C PHE A 62 -9.32 -3.80 -3.07
N ALA A 63 -8.82 -4.99 -3.34
CA ALA A 63 -8.06 -5.77 -2.38
C ALA A 63 -6.70 -6.09 -2.96
N THR A 64 -5.69 -6.08 -2.10
CA THR A 64 -4.32 -6.38 -2.48
C THR A 64 -3.72 -7.44 -1.58
N ALA A 65 -2.71 -8.12 -2.11
CA ALA A 65 -1.82 -8.97 -1.34
C ALA A 65 -0.42 -8.35 -1.44
N ASN A 66 0.15 -8.02 -0.30
CA ASN A 66 1.43 -7.34 -0.22
C ASN A 66 2.47 -8.30 0.33
N ASP A 67 3.39 -8.75 -0.53
CA ASP A 67 4.52 -9.58 -0.12
C ASP A 67 5.60 -8.68 0.48
N LYS A 68 6.04 -9.00 1.70
CA LYS A 68 6.90 -8.12 2.49
C LYS A 68 8.25 -8.72 2.75
N VAL A 69 9.29 -7.90 2.59
CA VAL A 69 10.65 -8.20 3.06
C VAL A 69 11.06 -7.03 3.96
N PHE A 70 10.73 -7.16 5.23
CA PHE A 70 10.98 -6.09 6.22
C PHE A 70 12.46 -5.92 6.49
N PRO A 71 12.97 -4.71 6.58
CA PRO A 71 12.34 -3.41 6.29
C PRO A 71 12.67 -2.88 4.88
N ARG A 72 13.01 -3.74 3.94
CA ARG A 72 13.58 -3.38 2.64
C ARG A 72 12.57 -3.12 1.53
N SER A 73 11.57 -3.98 1.42
CA SER A 73 10.67 -3.90 0.28
C SER A 73 9.29 -4.45 0.57
N MET A 74 8.35 -4.04 -0.26
CA MET A 74 6.99 -4.54 -0.24
C MET A 74 6.48 -4.57 -1.68
N THR A 75 6.03 -5.72 -2.14
CA THR A 75 5.45 -5.89 -3.47
C THR A 75 3.95 -6.00 -3.34
N ILE A 76 3.22 -5.10 -4.00
CA ILE A 76 1.77 -5.02 -3.94
C ILE A 76 1.20 -5.65 -5.19
N ARG A 77 0.25 -6.59 -5.01
CA ARG A 77 -0.45 -7.24 -6.11
C ARG A 77 -1.96 -7.09 -5.93
N LEU A 78 -2.65 -6.76 -7.01
CA LEU A 78 -4.11 -6.68 -7.01
C LEU A 78 -4.68 -8.09 -6.94
N VAL A 79 -5.59 -8.30 -5.99
CA VAL A 79 -6.33 -9.56 -5.85
C VAL A 79 -7.76 -9.40 -6.37
N GLU A 80 -8.37 -8.26 -6.08
CA GLU A 80 -9.75 -7.97 -6.48
C GLU A 80 -9.91 -6.46 -6.66
N GLY A 81 -10.67 -6.04 -7.66
CA GLY A 81 -10.96 -4.63 -7.83
C GLY A 81 -11.42 -4.27 -9.24
N PRO A 82 -11.72 -2.99 -9.47
CA PRO A 82 -12.20 -2.51 -10.76
C PRO A 82 -11.10 -2.38 -11.81
N PHE A 83 -9.86 -2.62 -11.44
CA PHE A 83 -8.71 -2.51 -12.33
C PHE A 83 -8.40 -3.87 -12.93
N ASN A 84 -7.91 -3.90 -14.15
CA ASN A 84 -7.43 -5.14 -14.74
C ASN A 84 -6.13 -5.60 -14.10
N ARG A 85 -5.31 -4.64 -13.67
CA ARG A 85 -4.02 -4.93 -13.07
C ARG A 85 -3.55 -3.76 -12.21
N LEU A 86 -3.01 -4.08 -11.04
CA LEU A 86 -2.33 -3.14 -10.17
C LEU A 86 -1.16 -3.88 -9.54
N ASP A 87 0.04 -3.52 -9.93
CA ASP A 87 1.28 -4.07 -9.37
C ASP A 87 2.18 -2.91 -8.96
N GLY A 88 2.86 -3.05 -7.85
CA GLY A 88 3.82 -2.06 -7.42
C GLY A 88 4.83 -2.64 -6.46
N THR A 89 6.00 -2.01 -6.39
CA THR A 89 7.04 -2.41 -5.46
C THR A 89 7.54 -1.17 -4.73
N TRP A 90 7.56 -1.27 -3.41
CA TRP A 90 8.18 -0.26 -2.56
C TRP A 90 9.57 -0.72 -2.16
N LEU A 91 10.56 0.14 -2.35
CA LEU A 91 11.92 -0.10 -1.88
C LEU A 91 12.25 0.96 -0.84
N PHE A 92 12.67 0.50 0.33
CA PHE A 92 12.99 1.37 1.46
C PHE A 92 14.49 1.32 1.71
N THR A 93 15.17 2.40 1.35
CA THR A 93 16.62 2.49 1.51
C THR A 93 16.96 3.40 2.66
N PRO A 94 17.75 2.92 3.64
CA PRO A 94 18.18 3.80 4.73
C PRO A 94 19.00 4.98 4.21
N LEU A 95 18.73 6.15 4.79
CA LEU A 95 19.54 7.33 4.56
C LEU A 95 20.66 7.32 5.59
N GLY A 96 21.84 7.09 5.13
CA GLY A 96 22.89 6.98 6.09
C GLY A 96 24.29 7.00 5.65
#